data_eca8e8bd933157b021e8e77c076e6f76
#
_entry.id   eca8e8bd933157b021e8e77c076e6f76
#
_cell.length_a   1.000
_cell.length_b   1.000
_cell.length_c   1.000
_cell.angle_alpha   90.00
_cell.angle_beta   90.00
_cell.angle_gamma   90.00
#
_symmetry.space_group_name_H-M   'P 1'
#
loop_
_entity.id
_entity.type
_entity.pdbx_description
1 polymer ?
#
loop_
_entity_poly.entity_id
_entity_poly.type
_entity_poly.pdbx_seq_one_letter_code
_entity_poly.pdbx_strand_id
1 'polypeptide(L)'
;MTRVHIKRGIACLLIATFAQAQSPDTRRPAAADKPESPRSSNFLRELDSSLEAVVAKVSPAVVQIMVTGYGPLEDHGHTNAAVIAREHAIGSGVIVDPDGYIMTNAHVVEGAQRIRVILPPPPTESPLEPQPIRAAQILDAKLLGTHKSSDLALLKVQASHLPTLALGSERRVRQGELVLAIGSPEGLRDSVTMGVVSSVARQPDPDDPMVYIQTDAAMNPGNSGGALVDVDGNVVGIDTLMLSAGGGSEGLGFAIPAAIVNFDYWNLRKYGHVQRVAIGAKAQNITPTLAAGLGLARSWGTIISDTAPGGMAEAAGLRVQDIVLAIDDHPILGLPDFNAALYLHPSDQVLKIDVLRGVSRMSFNIPVKVYHDKLDELADVPDLQKNLLRELSVFVTDLDGSVRSALAGARSQSGIVVVAQAAESRSVDTGLKTGDIIREIDRTPLQTVTQLQAIVRALKPGDPVVLQVERKGKLQYLAFEMD
;
A
#
# COMPACT_ATOMS: atom_id res chain seq x y z
N MET A 1 32.05 50.43 -22.23
CA MET A 1 31.87 51.81 -21.71
C MET A 1 31.22 51.64 -20.37
N THR A 2 31.69 52.01 -19.19
CA THR A 2 32.80 52.78 -18.70
C THR A 2 33.11 52.31 -17.29
N ARG A 3 34.38 52.12 -17.03
CA ARG A 3 34.99 51.96 -15.69
C ARG A 3 34.71 53.15 -14.81
N VAL A 4 34.71 52.99 -13.46
CA VAL A 4 35.58 53.82 -12.59
C VAL A 4 35.78 53.13 -11.24
N HIS A 5 37.04 52.98 -10.89
CA HIS A 5 37.68 52.73 -9.61
C HIS A 5 37.59 53.93 -8.68
N ILE A 6 37.90 53.73 -7.37
CA ILE A 6 38.83 54.48 -6.48
C ILE A 6 38.59 53.93 -5.06
N LYS A 7 39.47 53.25 -4.38
CA LYS A 7 40.79 53.37 -3.75
C LYS A 7 40.91 54.38 -2.59
N ARG A 8 41.57 53.88 -1.54
CA ARG A 8 42.38 54.51 -0.46
C ARG A 8 41.61 54.87 0.81
N GLY A 9 42.07 54.56 2.03
CA GLY A 9 43.42 54.19 2.54
C GLY A 9 43.72 55.00 3.79
N ILE A 10 44.65 54.52 4.63
CA ILE A 10 45.38 55.28 5.72
C ILE A 10 44.77 55.01 7.11
N ALA A 11 45.32 54.29 7.99
CA ALA A 11 46.65 54.16 8.63
C ALA A 11 46.75 54.84 10.02
N CYS A 12 47.12 54.01 10.99
CA CYS A 12 47.95 54.22 12.16
C CYS A 12 47.64 55.37 13.14
N LEU A 13 47.54 55.04 14.43
CA LEU A 13 48.57 55.46 15.37
C LEU A 13 48.55 54.67 16.68
N LEU A 14 49.68 54.07 17.02
CA LEU A 14 50.08 53.56 18.32
C LEU A 14 50.29 54.67 19.31
N ILE A 15 49.79 54.56 20.55
CA ILE A 15 50.38 55.19 21.73
C ILE A 15 50.41 54.16 22.86
N ALA A 16 51.61 53.74 23.23
CA ALA A 16 51.92 53.01 24.43
C ALA A 16 52.08 53.94 25.58
N THR A 17 51.47 53.69 26.71
CA THR A 17 51.86 54.22 28.00
C THR A 17 51.95 53.13 29.04
N PHE A 18 53.18 53.01 29.58
CA PHE A 18 53.53 52.25 30.77
C PHE A 18 52.97 52.86 32.02
N ALA A 19 52.41 52.11 32.94
CA ALA A 19 52.40 52.37 34.37
C ALA A 19 52.21 51.11 35.17
N GLN A 20 53.24 50.76 35.75
CA GLN A 20 53.54 50.18 37.09
C GLN A 20 52.54 49.25 37.79
N ALA A 21 53.13 48.14 38.18
CA ALA A 21 52.71 47.09 39.03
C ALA A 21 52.29 47.44 40.42
N GLN A 22 51.24 46.87 40.92
CA GLN A 22 51.07 46.52 42.32
C GLN A 22 50.56 45.11 42.45
N SER A 23 51.26 44.27 43.19
CA SER A 23 50.98 42.86 43.49
C SER A 23 50.14 42.72 44.76
N PRO A 24 49.82 41.56 45.22
CA PRO A 24 48.60 40.83 44.93
C PRO A 24 47.80 40.59 46.22
N ASP A 25 46.53 40.46 46.09
CA ASP A 25 45.69 39.91 47.12
C ASP A 25 45.15 38.56 46.63
N THR A 26 45.70 37.51 47.18
CA THR A 26 45.31 36.13 46.93
C THR A 26 44.00 35.80 47.61
N ARG A 27 42.87 36.12 46.95
CA ARG A 27 41.59 35.48 47.26
C ARG A 27 41.29 34.44 46.16
N ARG A 28 41.37 33.16 46.56
CA ARG A 28 40.87 32.04 45.74
C ARG A 28 39.43 32.35 45.33
N PRO A 29 39.11 32.32 44.04
CA PRO A 29 37.72 32.36 43.63
C PRO A 29 37.06 31.06 44.12
N ALA A 30 35.90 31.17 44.76
CA ALA A 30 35.01 30.07 45.04
C ALA A 30 34.77 29.31 43.74
N ALA A 31 34.81 27.98 43.81
CA ALA A 31 34.51 27.13 42.68
C ALA A 31 33.17 27.55 42.12
N ALA A 32 33.22 28.04 40.86
CA ALA A 32 32.01 28.30 40.11
C ALA A 32 31.27 26.97 40.00
N ASP A 33 30.06 26.93 40.53
CA ASP A 33 29.15 25.83 40.31
C ASP A 33 29.11 25.53 38.80
N LYS A 34 29.47 24.31 38.44
CA LYS A 34 29.26 23.81 37.08
C LYS A 34 27.79 24.06 36.76
N PRO A 35 27.49 24.73 35.65
CA PRO A 35 26.09 24.84 35.23
C PRO A 35 25.50 23.44 35.17
N GLU A 36 24.42 23.20 35.92
CA GLU A 36 23.59 22.01 35.78
C GLU A 36 23.29 21.87 34.29
N SER A 37 23.65 20.72 33.73
CA SER A 37 23.32 20.37 32.34
C SER A 37 21.80 20.48 32.16
N PRO A 38 21.34 21.18 31.13
CA PRO A 38 19.94 21.58 31.03
C PRO A 38 19.02 20.34 31.01
N ARG A 39 17.87 20.45 31.65
CA ARG A 39 16.78 19.47 31.66
C ARG A 39 16.46 18.89 30.27
N SER A 40 16.80 19.59 29.18
CA SER A 40 16.70 19.12 27.80
C SER A 40 17.52 17.86 27.48
N SER A 41 18.66 17.63 28.13
CA SER A 41 19.49 16.45 27.86
C SER A 41 18.86 15.13 28.41
N ASN A 42 18.04 15.23 29.45
CA ASN A 42 17.36 14.05 30.00
C ASN A 42 16.18 13.65 29.12
N PHE A 43 15.40 14.61 28.63
CA PHE A 43 14.28 14.34 27.73
C PHE A 43 14.73 13.65 26.43
N LEU A 44 15.82 14.12 25.81
CA LEU A 44 16.34 13.50 24.58
C LEU A 44 16.82 12.07 24.81
N ARG A 45 17.45 11.80 25.96
CA ARG A 45 17.87 10.43 26.33
C ARG A 45 16.67 9.52 26.63
N GLU A 46 15.65 10.04 27.29
CA GLU A 46 14.41 9.30 27.55
C GLU A 46 13.67 8.97 26.25
N LEU A 47 13.62 9.93 25.31
CA LEU A 47 13.07 9.70 23.97
C LEU A 47 13.87 8.63 23.22
N ASP A 48 15.19 8.75 23.19
CA ASP A 48 16.13 7.81 22.55
C ASP A 48 15.91 6.37 23.07
N SER A 49 15.95 6.23 24.41
CA SER A 49 15.69 4.92 25.06
C SER A 49 14.31 4.36 24.77
N SER A 50 13.30 5.22 24.66
CA SER A 50 11.94 4.81 24.33
C SER A 50 11.83 4.30 22.90
N LEU A 51 12.46 5.00 21.94
CA LEU A 51 12.51 4.58 20.54
C LEU A 51 13.26 3.26 20.37
N GLU A 52 14.43 3.13 21.04
CA GLU A 52 15.19 1.86 21.05
C GLU A 52 14.35 0.69 21.58
N ALA A 53 13.58 0.93 22.66
CA ALA A 53 12.71 -0.10 23.23
C ALA A 53 11.58 -0.52 22.29
N VAL A 54 10.98 0.44 21.56
CA VAL A 54 9.96 0.14 20.53
C VAL A 54 10.56 -0.67 19.40
N VAL A 55 11.71 -0.26 18.88
CA VAL A 55 12.41 -0.97 17.81
C VAL A 55 12.76 -2.39 18.25
N ALA A 56 13.35 -2.56 19.42
CA ALA A 56 13.70 -3.88 19.96
C ALA A 56 12.48 -4.80 20.14
N LYS A 57 11.31 -4.24 20.47
CA LYS A 57 10.05 -4.98 20.59
C LYS A 57 9.49 -5.41 19.24
N VAL A 58 9.57 -4.55 18.22
CA VAL A 58 8.88 -4.70 16.93
C VAL A 58 9.72 -5.47 15.92
N SER A 59 11.01 -5.14 15.77
CA SER A 59 11.90 -5.70 14.74
C SER A 59 11.93 -7.23 14.68
N PRO A 60 11.86 -7.98 15.79
CA PRO A 60 11.86 -9.44 15.70
C PRO A 60 10.68 -10.04 14.93
N ALA A 61 9.57 -9.30 14.79
CA ALA A 61 8.38 -9.73 14.08
C ALA A 61 8.27 -9.14 12.64
N VAL A 62 9.22 -8.29 12.23
CA VAL A 62 9.30 -7.76 10.87
C VAL A 62 10.32 -8.58 10.08
N VAL A 63 9.89 -9.15 8.96
CA VAL A 63 10.69 -10.06 8.16
C VAL A 63 10.96 -9.49 6.78
N GLN A 64 12.06 -9.93 6.18
CA GLN A 64 12.32 -9.66 4.78
C GLN A 64 11.65 -10.73 3.91
N ILE A 65 11.02 -10.30 2.84
CA ILE A 65 10.44 -11.18 1.84
C ILE A 65 11.25 -11.07 0.56
N MET A 66 11.76 -12.20 0.10
CA MET A 66 12.44 -12.33 -1.18
C MET A 66 11.56 -13.12 -2.13
N VAL A 67 11.19 -12.48 -3.20
CA VAL A 67 10.45 -13.10 -4.29
C VAL A 67 11.39 -13.40 -5.43
N THR A 68 11.30 -14.60 -5.95
CA THR A 68 12.00 -14.98 -7.17
C THR A 68 10.96 -15.17 -8.25
N GLY A 69 11.00 -14.32 -9.27
CA GLY A 69 10.29 -14.44 -10.52
C GLY A 69 11.26 -14.64 -11.68
N TYR A 70 10.76 -14.77 -12.89
CA TYR A 70 11.56 -14.69 -14.10
C TYR A 70 11.04 -13.51 -14.91
N GLY A 71 11.89 -12.50 -15.08
CA GLY A 71 11.64 -11.33 -15.90
C GLY A 71 12.75 -11.13 -16.93
N PRO A 72 12.54 -10.29 -17.97
CA PRO A 72 13.64 -9.88 -18.83
C PRO A 72 14.61 -9.00 -18.04
N LEU A 73 15.92 -9.24 -18.19
CA LEU A 73 16.95 -8.37 -17.60
C LEU A 73 16.84 -6.95 -18.14
N GLU A 74 16.87 -5.97 -17.25
CA GLU A 74 17.17 -4.60 -17.60
C GLU A 74 18.63 -4.51 -18.07
N ASP A 75 18.86 -4.54 -19.37
CA ASP A 75 20.19 -4.30 -19.92
C ASP A 75 20.37 -2.81 -20.25
N HIS A 76 21.27 -2.15 -19.55
CA HIS A 76 21.66 -0.76 -19.80
C HIS A 76 22.62 -0.61 -21.01
N GLY A 77 22.74 -1.57 -21.88
CA GLY A 77 23.65 -1.49 -23.02
C GLY A 77 23.55 -2.64 -24.02
N HIS A 78 23.01 -2.34 -25.18
CA HIS A 78 23.37 -2.91 -26.50
C HIS A 78 23.65 -4.41 -26.63
N THR A 79 22.73 -5.30 -26.28
CA THR A 79 22.73 -6.66 -26.84
C THR A 79 21.30 -7.18 -27.04
N ASN A 80 21.00 -7.55 -28.31
CA ASN A 80 19.72 -8.07 -28.76
C ASN A 80 19.44 -9.53 -28.33
N ALA A 81 19.79 -9.92 -27.10
CA ALA A 81 19.45 -11.21 -26.56
C ALA A 81 18.54 -11.00 -25.35
N ALA A 82 17.27 -11.37 -25.47
CA ALA A 82 16.38 -11.46 -24.31
C ALA A 82 16.89 -12.54 -23.36
N VAL A 83 17.81 -12.18 -22.48
CA VAL A 83 18.25 -13.03 -21.38
C VAL A 83 17.15 -12.98 -20.33
N ILE A 84 16.44 -14.10 -20.13
CA ILE A 84 15.52 -14.25 -19.01
C ILE A 84 16.36 -14.29 -17.75
N ALA A 85 16.35 -13.22 -16.99
CA ALA A 85 17.02 -13.17 -15.71
C ALA A 85 16.06 -13.60 -14.60
N ARG A 86 16.70 -14.14 -13.60
CA ARG A 86 16.05 -14.41 -12.34
C ARG A 86 15.94 -13.08 -11.61
N GLU A 87 14.73 -12.55 -11.55
CA GLU A 87 14.46 -11.30 -10.85
C GLU A 87 14.21 -11.57 -9.37
N HIS A 88 14.73 -10.66 -8.53
CA HIS A 88 14.52 -10.69 -7.10
C HIS A 88 13.79 -9.40 -6.70
N ALA A 89 12.51 -9.51 -6.44
CA ALA A 89 11.81 -8.44 -5.72
C ALA A 89 12.04 -8.63 -4.20
N ILE A 90 12.24 -7.52 -3.50
CA ILE A 90 12.46 -7.50 -2.07
C ILE A 90 11.40 -6.62 -1.44
N GLY A 91 10.76 -7.12 -0.40
CA GLY A 91 9.81 -6.40 0.42
C GLY A 91 9.90 -6.83 1.87
N SER A 92 8.99 -6.35 2.66
CA SER A 92 8.86 -6.65 4.08
C SER A 92 7.59 -7.42 4.38
N GLY A 93 7.49 -8.00 5.56
CA GLY A 93 6.29 -8.62 6.07
C GLY A 93 6.22 -8.57 7.58
N VAL A 94 5.04 -8.67 8.12
CA VAL A 94 4.77 -8.68 9.57
C VAL A 94 4.25 -10.03 9.99
N ILE A 95 4.93 -10.69 10.93
CA ILE A 95 4.45 -11.93 11.55
C ILE A 95 3.29 -11.57 12.47
N VAL A 96 2.10 -12.08 12.17
CA VAL A 96 0.87 -11.77 12.89
C VAL A 96 0.35 -12.93 13.77
N ASP A 97 0.93 -14.12 13.58
CA ASP A 97 0.56 -15.32 14.33
C ASP A 97 1.82 -16.18 14.59
N PRO A 98 2.03 -16.71 15.81
CA PRO A 98 3.23 -17.46 16.17
C PRO A 98 3.43 -18.74 15.37
N ASP A 99 2.39 -19.24 14.71
CA ASP A 99 2.46 -20.39 13.81
C ASP A 99 2.98 -20.04 12.42
N GLY A 100 3.44 -18.80 12.18
CA GLY A 100 4.10 -18.38 10.93
C GLY A 100 3.18 -17.85 9.86
N TYR A 101 2.08 -17.21 10.25
CA TYR A 101 1.30 -16.38 9.32
C TYR A 101 1.91 -14.98 9.24
N ILE A 102 2.08 -14.49 8.02
CA ILE A 102 2.77 -13.23 7.72
C ILE A 102 1.91 -12.41 6.79
N MET A 103 1.60 -11.18 7.18
CA MET A 103 0.95 -10.19 6.30
C MET A 103 2.01 -9.39 5.57
N THR A 104 1.76 -9.14 4.28
CA THR A 104 2.58 -8.30 3.41
C THR A 104 1.71 -7.64 2.36
N ASN A 105 2.28 -6.86 1.44
CA ASN A 105 1.53 -6.33 0.32
C ASN A 105 1.35 -7.36 -0.81
N ALA A 106 0.23 -7.23 -1.54
CA ALA A 106 -0.05 -8.07 -2.69
C ALA A 106 0.96 -7.85 -3.82
N HIS A 107 1.34 -6.58 -4.09
CA HIS A 107 2.33 -6.25 -5.11
C HIS A 107 3.73 -6.83 -4.82
N VAL A 108 4.11 -7.04 -3.54
CA VAL A 108 5.40 -7.67 -3.17
C VAL A 108 5.48 -9.11 -3.64
N VAL A 109 4.36 -9.82 -3.69
CA VAL A 109 4.31 -11.24 -4.04
C VAL A 109 3.68 -11.51 -5.42
N GLU A 110 3.30 -10.46 -6.14
CA GLU A 110 2.73 -10.59 -7.48
C GLU A 110 3.75 -11.23 -8.43
N GLY A 111 3.32 -12.19 -9.25
CA GLY A 111 4.20 -12.91 -10.18
C GLY A 111 5.24 -13.84 -9.53
N ALA A 112 5.18 -14.04 -8.21
CA ALA A 112 6.13 -14.88 -7.49
C ALA A 112 6.05 -16.34 -7.92
N GLN A 113 7.19 -16.93 -8.33
CA GLN A 113 7.33 -18.37 -8.49
C GLN A 113 7.85 -19.03 -7.22
N ARG A 114 8.63 -18.31 -6.44
CA ARG A 114 9.11 -18.75 -5.15
C ARG A 114 9.17 -17.56 -4.20
N ILE A 115 8.60 -17.74 -3.03
CA ILE A 115 8.62 -16.75 -1.96
C ILE A 115 9.47 -17.31 -0.83
N ARG A 116 10.46 -16.56 -0.37
CA ARG A 116 11.30 -16.87 0.78
C ARG A 116 11.21 -15.76 1.81
N VAL A 117 11.08 -16.17 3.05
CA VAL A 117 11.06 -15.28 4.21
C VAL A 117 12.39 -15.43 4.94
N ILE A 118 13.04 -14.32 5.22
CA ILE A 118 14.26 -14.26 6.00
C ILE A 118 13.87 -13.72 7.38
N LEU A 119 14.02 -14.57 8.39
CA LEU A 119 13.76 -14.17 9.77
C LEU A 119 14.94 -13.33 10.30
N PRO A 120 14.65 -12.25 11.06
CA PRO A 120 15.71 -11.51 11.74
C PRO A 120 16.44 -12.42 12.73
N PRO A 121 17.75 -12.24 12.92
CA PRO A 121 18.48 -12.97 13.95
C PRO A 121 17.99 -12.49 15.34
N PRO A 122 18.13 -13.33 16.35
CA PRO A 122 17.82 -12.90 17.71
C PRO A 122 18.69 -11.69 18.11
N PRO A 123 18.16 -10.76 18.92
CA PRO A 123 18.90 -9.60 19.40
C PRO A 123 20.21 -10.03 20.06
N THR A 124 21.29 -9.31 19.81
CA THR A 124 22.60 -9.55 20.45
C THR A 124 22.94 -8.45 21.41
N GLU A 125 23.58 -8.82 22.53
CA GLU A 125 23.94 -7.88 23.60
C GLU A 125 25.09 -6.90 23.22
N SER A 126 25.82 -7.13 22.12
CA SER A 126 26.94 -6.28 21.68
C SER A 126 26.84 -5.92 20.21
N PRO A 127 26.60 -4.64 19.87
CA PRO A 127 26.55 -4.17 18.48
C PRO A 127 27.92 -4.10 17.80
N LEU A 128 29.02 -4.16 18.53
CA LEU A 128 30.41 -4.01 18.05
C LEU A 128 31.16 -5.33 17.85
N GLU A 129 30.62 -6.44 18.32
CA GLU A 129 31.24 -7.73 18.01
C GLU A 129 30.92 -8.12 16.57
N PRO A 130 31.94 -8.51 15.75
CA PRO A 130 31.67 -9.07 14.43
C PRO A 130 30.81 -10.31 14.67
N GLN A 131 29.50 -10.14 14.42
CA GLN A 131 28.54 -11.23 14.50
C GLN A 131 29.06 -12.37 13.62
N PRO A 132 29.27 -13.58 14.15
CA PRO A 132 29.37 -14.71 13.26
C PRO A 132 28.13 -14.61 12.38
N ILE A 133 28.30 -14.69 11.06
CA ILE A 133 27.21 -14.77 10.09
C ILE A 133 26.44 -16.04 10.50
N ARG A 134 25.65 -15.95 11.56
CA ARG A 134 24.65 -16.96 11.85
C ARG A 134 23.74 -16.89 10.64
N ALA A 135 23.74 -17.94 9.87
CA ALA A 135 22.96 -18.03 8.66
C ALA A 135 21.54 -17.57 8.99
N ALA A 136 21.13 -16.45 8.43
CA ALA A 136 19.78 -15.96 8.60
C ALA A 136 18.85 -17.13 8.27
N GLN A 137 17.88 -17.40 9.11
CA GLN A 137 16.96 -18.50 8.88
C GLN A 137 16.08 -18.13 7.69
N ILE A 138 16.29 -18.83 6.58
CA ILE A 138 15.54 -18.63 5.35
C ILE A 138 14.48 -19.74 5.26
N LEU A 139 13.22 -19.36 5.19
CA LEU A 139 12.09 -20.27 5.10
C LEU A 139 11.37 -20.08 3.76
N ASP A 140 10.99 -21.18 3.13
CA ASP A 140 10.05 -21.11 2.00
C ASP A 140 8.65 -20.77 2.52
N ALA A 141 7.99 -19.81 1.87
CA ALA A 141 6.65 -19.38 2.21
C ALA A 141 5.64 -19.81 1.14
N LYS A 142 4.46 -20.19 1.60
CA LYS A 142 3.30 -20.46 0.74
C LYS A 142 2.38 -19.25 0.75
N LEU A 143 1.99 -18.77 -0.42
CA LEU A 143 0.93 -17.78 -0.57
C LEU A 143 -0.42 -18.45 -0.28
N LEU A 144 -1.18 -17.92 0.68
CA LEU A 144 -2.50 -18.43 1.04
C LEU A 144 -3.63 -17.68 0.33
N GLY A 145 -3.41 -16.41 0.03
CA GLY A 145 -4.35 -15.58 -0.72
C GLY A 145 -3.87 -14.14 -0.79
N THR A 146 -4.45 -13.40 -1.73
CA THR A 146 -4.20 -11.97 -1.95
C THR A 146 -5.51 -11.22 -2.03
N HIS A 147 -5.48 -9.93 -1.75
CA HIS A 147 -6.57 -9.02 -2.02
C HIS A 147 -6.02 -7.74 -2.67
N LYS A 148 -6.21 -7.62 -3.98
CA LYS A 148 -5.62 -6.53 -4.79
C LYS A 148 -6.15 -5.16 -4.41
N SER A 149 -7.46 -5.05 -4.10
CA SER A 149 -8.07 -3.76 -3.74
C SER A 149 -7.47 -3.16 -2.47
N SER A 150 -7.07 -3.97 -1.48
CA SER A 150 -6.38 -3.51 -0.28
C SER A 150 -4.87 -3.57 -0.38
N ASP A 151 -4.34 -4.18 -1.45
CA ASP A 151 -2.92 -4.46 -1.63
C ASP A 151 -2.34 -5.30 -0.47
N LEU A 152 -3.07 -6.34 -0.02
CA LEU A 152 -2.65 -7.24 1.05
C LEU A 152 -2.50 -8.68 0.55
N ALA A 153 -1.54 -9.39 1.13
CA ALA A 153 -1.30 -10.82 0.92
C ALA A 153 -1.01 -11.53 2.25
N LEU A 154 -1.47 -12.77 2.36
CA LEU A 154 -1.20 -13.65 3.49
C LEU A 154 -0.27 -14.77 3.08
N LEU A 155 0.87 -14.85 3.76
CA LEU A 155 1.86 -15.92 3.61
C LEU A 155 1.84 -16.87 4.79
N LYS A 156 2.29 -18.10 4.57
CA LYS A 156 2.48 -19.13 5.59
C LYS A 156 3.85 -19.76 5.47
N VAL A 157 4.63 -19.68 6.52
CA VAL A 157 5.90 -20.42 6.67
C VAL A 157 5.74 -21.60 7.63
N GLN A 158 6.55 -22.65 7.47
CA GLN A 158 6.57 -23.81 8.37
C GLN A 158 7.50 -23.53 9.54
N ALA A 159 6.99 -22.75 10.51
CA ALA A 159 7.67 -22.43 11.75
C ALA A 159 6.62 -22.18 12.84
N SER A 160 7.02 -22.26 14.10
CA SER A 160 6.17 -22.05 15.27
C SER A 160 6.92 -21.25 16.34
N HIS A 161 6.17 -20.69 17.28
CA HIS A 161 6.72 -19.88 18.37
C HIS A 161 7.50 -18.64 17.87
N LEU A 162 7.09 -18.11 16.72
CA LEU A 162 7.66 -16.90 16.16
C LEU A 162 7.22 -15.67 16.97
N PRO A 163 8.07 -14.63 17.07
CA PRO A 163 7.65 -13.34 17.61
C PRO A 163 6.57 -12.75 16.71
N THR A 164 5.57 -12.09 17.30
CA THR A 164 4.42 -11.55 16.56
C THR A 164 4.11 -10.13 16.99
N LEU A 165 3.49 -9.39 16.08
CA LEU A 165 2.83 -8.12 16.38
C LEU A 165 1.31 -8.30 16.36
N ALA A 166 0.65 -7.80 17.39
CA ALA A 166 -0.80 -7.79 17.41
C ALA A 166 -1.33 -6.73 16.44
N LEU A 167 -2.26 -7.13 15.57
CA LEU A 167 -3.00 -6.22 14.71
C LEU A 167 -4.07 -5.53 15.58
N GLY A 168 -3.77 -4.32 16.07
CA GLY A 168 -4.68 -3.54 16.89
C GLY A 168 -5.89 -3.08 16.09
N SER A 169 -7.06 -3.68 16.31
CA SER A 169 -8.29 -3.32 15.59
C SER A 169 -9.08 -2.17 16.22
N GLU A 170 -8.91 -1.92 17.52
CA GLU A 170 -9.79 -1.02 18.29
C GLU A 170 -9.20 0.36 18.57
N ARG A 171 -7.90 0.53 18.41
CA ARG A 171 -7.25 1.81 18.67
C ARG A 171 -7.52 2.81 17.55
N ARG A 172 -8.12 3.93 17.89
CA ARG A 172 -8.26 5.06 16.96
C ARG A 172 -6.93 5.82 16.88
N VAL A 173 -6.28 5.71 15.76
CA VAL A 173 -5.11 6.54 15.40
C VAL A 173 -5.55 7.98 15.25
N ARG A 174 -4.73 8.94 15.71
CA ARG A 174 -5.03 10.38 15.62
C ARG A 174 -3.97 11.10 14.82
N GLN A 175 -4.40 12.12 14.10
CA GLN A 175 -3.49 13.01 13.39
C GLN A 175 -2.50 13.67 14.36
N GLY A 176 -1.22 13.70 14.00
CA GLY A 176 -0.13 14.22 14.83
C GLY A 176 0.49 13.18 15.79
N GLU A 177 -0.02 11.94 15.88
CA GLU A 177 0.64 10.88 16.65
C GLU A 177 1.97 10.49 16.01
N LEU A 178 2.99 10.26 16.87
CA LEU A 178 4.28 9.75 16.43
C LEU A 178 4.13 8.29 15.98
N VAL A 179 4.77 7.97 14.84
CA VAL A 179 4.81 6.63 14.30
C VAL A 179 6.21 6.29 13.79
N LEU A 180 6.52 5.00 13.80
CA LEU A 180 7.73 4.45 13.21
C LEU A 180 7.33 3.48 12.09
N ALA A 181 7.93 3.68 10.91
CA ALA A 181 7.85 2.73 9.82
C ALA A 181 9.08 1.81 9.91
N ILE A 182 8.83 0.50 10.03
CA ILE A 182 9.85 -0.52 10.23
C ILE A 182 9.74 -1.56 9.13
N GLY A 183 10.81 -1.68 8.35
CA GLY A 183 10.89 -2.62 7.24
C GLY A 183 12.29 -3.19 7.10
N SER A 184 12.49 -4.07 6.12
CA SER A 184 13.76 -4.74 5.85
C SER A 184 14.15 -4.57 4.37
N PRO A 185 14.46 -3.33 3.90
CA PRO A 185 14.77 -3.05 2.51
C PRO A 185 16.11 -3.63 2.09
N GLU A 186 16.23 -4.08 0.83
CA GLU A 186 17.47 -4.40 0.09
C GLU A 186 18.56 -5.17 0.88
N GLY A 187 18.18 -6.07 1.79
CA GLY A 187 19.15 -6.80 2.61
C GLY A 187 19.81 -5.97 3.71
N LEU A 188 19.42 -4.70 3.84
CA LEU A 188 19.71 -3.87 5.01
C LEU A 188 18.72 -4.25 6.09
N ARG A 189 19.22 -4.84 7.17
CA ARG A 189 18.40 -5.26 8.31
C ARG A 189 17.80 -4.02 8.99
N ASP A 190 16.53 -4.12 9.34
CA ASP A 190 15.85 -3.20 10.27
C ASP A 190 16.01 -1.72 9.91
N SER A 191 15.44 -1.33 8.76
CA SER A 191 15.32 0.08 8.44
C SER A 191 14.18 0.68 9.25
N VAL A 192 14.50 1.67 10.05
CA VAL A 192 13.54 2.38 10.90
C VAL A 192 13.50 3.85 10.49
N THR A 193 12.31 4.34 10.21
CA THR A 193 12.10 5.77 9.99
C THR A 193 10.99 6.27 10.92
N MET A 194 11.07 7.51 11.35
CA MET A 194 10.12 8.13 12.27
C MET A 194 9.43 9.30 11.59
N GLY A 195 8.16 9.45 11.89
CA GLY A 195 7.32 10.54 11.44
C GLY A 195 6.08 10.69 12.29
N VAL A 196 5.08 11.36 11.76
CA VAL A 196 3.76 11.52 12.39
C VAL A 196 2.65 11.04 11.45
N VAL A 197 1.51 10.74 12.03
CA VAL A 197 0.28 10.54 11.26
C VAL A 197 -0.16 11.88 10.68
N SER A 198 0.00 12.05 9.38
CA SER A 198 -0.40 13.26 8.65
C SER A 198 -1.92 13.31 8.40
N SER A 199 -2.55 12.12 8.21
CA SER A 199 -4.00 11.96 8.07
C SER A 199 -4.40 10.53 8.43
N VAL A 200 -5.54 10.37 9.10
CA VAL A 200 -6.03 9.05 9.56
C VAL A 200 -6.92 8.34 8.53
N ALA A 201 -7.43 9.08 7.53
CA ALA A 201 -8.39 8.57 6.57
C ALA A 201 -8.19 9.30 5.22
N ARG A 202 -7.09 8.98 4.54
CA ARG A 202 -6.80 9.55 3.22
C ARG A 202 -7.29 8.59 2.14
N GLN A 203 -7.95 9.13 1.14
CA GLN A 203 -8.37 8.44 -0.07
C GLN A 203 -7.69 9.14 -1.25
N PRO A 204 -6.53 8.62 -1.72
CA PRO A 204 -5.75 9.26 -2.77
C PRO A 204 -6.48 9.30 -4.11
N ASP A 205 -7.23 8.24 -4.43
CA ASP A 205 -8.11 8.15 -5.60
C ASP A 205 -9.57 8.22 -5.14
N PRO A 206 -10.34 9.24 -5.57
CA PRO A 206 -11.76 9.37 -5.22
C PRO A 206 -12.64 8.19 -5.67
N ASP A 207 -12.22 7.48 -6.73
CA ASP A 207 -12.95 6.33 -7.28
C ASP A 207 -12.58 5.00 -6.61
N ASP A 208 -11.47 4.96 -5.85
CA ASP A 208 -11.06 3.81 -5.05
C ASP A 208 -11.63 3.94 -3.62
N PRO A 209 -12.44 2.98 -3.15
CA PRO A 209 -12.99 3.02 -1.80
C PRO A 209 -11.97 2.81 -0.69
N MET A 210 -10.71 2.47 -1.02
CA MET A 210 -9.67 2.24 -0.03
C MET A 210 -9.29 3.50 0.74
N VAL A 211 -9.07 3.30 2.03
CA VAL A 211 -8.72 4.35 2.98
C VAL A 211 -7.37 4.02 3.60
N TYR A 212 -6.49 5.02 3.67
CA TYR A 212 -5.11 4.87 4.13
C TYR A 212 -4.80 5.82 5.29
N ILE A 213 -3.86 5.40 6.14
CA ILE A 213 -3.15 6.30 7.04
C ILE A 213 -2.05 6.98 6.23
N GLN A 214 -2.04 8.30 6.20
CA GLN A 214 -0.94 9.06 5.61
C GLN A 214 0.08 9.42 6.70
N THR A 215 1.37 9.27 6.39
CA THR A 215 2.49 9.64 7.27
C THR A 215 3.60 10.35 6.49
N ASP A 216 4.40 11.14 7.17
CA ASP A 216 5.65 11.73 6.67
C ASP A 216 6.90 10.92 7.07
N ALA A 217 6.73 9.79 7.80
CA ALA A 217 7.80 8.82 7.96
C ALA A 217 8.33 8.41 6.59
N ALA A 218 9.66 8.45 6.41
CA ALA A 218 10.27 8.19 5.12
C ALA A 218 10.03 6.73 4.71
N MET A 219 9.34 6.54 3.59
CA MET A 219 9.13 5.23 2.97
C MET A 219 10.04 5.09 1.75
N ASN A 220 10.69 3.95 1.62
CA ASN A 220 11.57 3.63 0.51
C ASN A 220 11.22 2.24 -0.03
N PRO A 221 11.61 1.91 -1.27
CA PRO A 221 11.47 0.57 -1.80
C PRO A 221 12.03 -0.48 -0.83
N GLY A 222 11.25 -1.53 -0.54
CA GLY A 222 11.58 -2.55 0.43
C GLY A 222 10.90 -2.38 1.80
N ASN A 223 10.42 -1.18 2.17
CA ASN A 223 9.57 -1.00 3.35
C ASN A 223 8.15 -1.54 3.12
N SER A 224 7.69 -1.64 1.87
CA SER A 224 6.38 -2.20 1.52
C SER A 224 6.14 -3.55 2.19
N GLY A 225 5.00 -3.70 2.86
CA GLY A 225 4.66 -4.86 3.68
C GLY A 225 5.20 -4.82 5.10
N GLY A 226 6.02 -3.82 5.45
CA GLY A 226 6.53 -3.56 6.80
C GLY A 226 5.47 -2.97 7.72
N ALA A 227 5.84 -2.77 8.99
CA ALA A 227 4.93 -2.28 10.02
C ALA A 227 5.04 -0.77 10.22
N LEU A 228 3.91 -0.07 10.16
CA LEU A 228 3.77 1.24 10.78
C LEU A 228 3.28 1.03 12.21
N VAL A 229 4.07 1.46 13.19
CA VAL A 229 3.76 1.26 14.62
C VAL A 229 3.71 2.58 15.38
N ASP A 230 2.97 2.58 16.49
CA ASP A 230 2.94 3.68 17.43
C ASP A 230 4.11 3.61 18.43
N VAL A 231 4.18 4.58 19.35
CA VAL A 231 5.21 4.67 20.39
C VAL A 231 5.14 3.56 21.44
N ASP A 232 4.07 2.77 21.47
CA ASP A 232 3.92 1.59 22.33
C ASP A 232 4.29 0.31 21.57
N GLY A 233 4.63 0.39 20.28
CA GLY A 233 4.93 -0.72 19.39
C GLY A 233 3.70 -1.53 18.96
N ASN A 234 2.52 -0.92 18.95
CA ASN A 234 1.33 -1.54 18.37
C ASN A 234 1.27 -1.21 16.88
N VAL A 235 0.87 -2.18 16.06
CA VAL A 235 0.68 -1.97 14.63
C VAL A 235 -0.51 -1.04 14.40
N VAL A 236 -0.26 0.10 13.78
CA VAL A 236 -1.29 1.03 13.31
C VAL A 236 -1.61 0.84 11.84
N GLY A 237 -0.69 0.23 11.07
CA GLY A 237 -0.91 -0.12 9.67
C GLY A 237 0.22 -0.95 9.07
N ILE A 238 0.03 -1.36 7.81
CA ILE A 238 1.06 -1.98 6.97
C ILE A 238 1.47 -0.96 5.90
N ASP A 239 2.77 -0.68 5.83
CA ASP A 239 3.33 0.23 4.84
C ASP A 239 3.08 -0.29 3.42
N THR A 240 2.61 0.55 2.50
CA THR A 240 2.28 0.11 1.15
C THR A 240 2.84 1.02 0.07
N LEU A 241 2.31 2.19 -0.15
CA LEU A 241 2.68 3.04 -1.27
C LEU A 241 3.21 4.40 -0.82
N MET A 242 3.98 5.03 -1.70
CA MET A 242 4.34 6.43 -1.60
C MET A 242 3.93 7.15 -2.88
N LEU A 243 3.46 8.38 -2.75
CA LEU A 243 3.29 9.26 -3.89
C LEU A 243 4.57 10.08 -4.05
N SER A 244 5.25 9.89 -5.18
CA SER A 244 6.49 10.60 -5.49
C SER A 244 6.58 10.84 -6.98
N ALA A 245 6.94 12.06 -7.38
CA ALA A 245 7.22 12.39 -8.77
C ALA A 245 8.60 11.91 -9.22
N GLY A 246 9.52 11.66 -8.28
CA GLY A 246 10.93 11.33 -8.55
C GLY A 246 11.39 9.95 -8.06
N GLY A 247 10.49 9.11 -7.55
CA GLY A 247 10.84 7.75 -7.06
C GLY A 247 11.46 7.70 -5.67
N GLY A 248 11.66 8.84 -4.98
CA GLY A 248 12.14 8.93 -3.60
C GLY A 248 11.05 9.39 -2.63
N SER A 249 11.30 9.29 -1.31
CA SER A 249 10.35 9.76 -0.30
C SER A 249 10.21 11.29 -0.32
N GLU A 250 9.00 11.78 -0.59
CA GLU A 250 8.63 13.21 -0.55
C GLU A 250 7.76 13.54 0.68
N GLY A 251 7.74 12.67 1.70
CA GLY A 251 6.92 12.85 2.90
C GLY A 251 5.43 12.52 2.67
N LEU A 252 5.11 11.76 1.63
CA LEU A 252 3.76 11.30 1.29
C LEU A 252 3.72 9.77 1.29
N GLY A 253 3.91 9.18 2.47
CA GLY A 253 3.79 7.75 2.70
C GLY A 253 2.36 7.35 3.09
N PHE A 254 1.97 6.13 2.71
CA PHE A 254 0.66 5.56 3.02
C PHE A 254 0.78 4.18 3.61
N ALA A 255 -0.02 3.92 4.62
CA ALA A 255 -0.15 2.60 5.24
C ALA A 255 -1.61 2.15 5.25
N ILE A 256 -1.83 0.86 5.05
CA ILE A 256 -3.14 0.22 5.16
C ILE A 256 -3.49 0.13 6.64
N PRO A 257 -4.63 0.67 7.10
CA PRO A 257 -4.98 0.67 8.51
C PRO A 257 -5.03 -0.73 9.13
N ALA A 258 -4.56 -0.88 10.36
CA ALA A 258 -4.51 -2.16 11.07
C ALA A 258 -5.88 -2.86 11.16
N ALA A 259 -6.99 -2.11 11.22
CA ALA A 259 -8.34 -2.67 11.19
C ALA A 259 -8.63 -3.41 9.88
N ILE A 260 -8.23 -2.82 8.74
CA ILE A 260 -8.35 -3.47 7.42
C ILE A 260 -7.43 -4.67 7.33
N VAL A 261 -6.16 -4.54 7.79
CA VAL A 261 -5.20 -5.66 7.82
C VAL A 261 -5.75 -6.83 8.63
N ASN A 262 -6.34 -6.57 9.79
CA ASN A 262 -6.91 -7.61 10.64
C ASN A 262 -8.14 -8.27 9.99
N PHE A 263 -9.01 -7.48 9.37
CA PHE A 263 -10.17 -7.98 8.64
C PHE A 263 -9.75 -8.89 7.48
N ASP A 264 -8.79 -8.45 6.67
CA ASP A 264 -8.27 -9.21 5.54
C ASP A 264 -7.51 -10.47 5.99
N TYR A 265 -6.71 -10.39 7.06
CA TYR A 265 -6.03 -11.54 7.65
C TYR A 265 -6.99 -12.70 7.95
N TRP A 266 -8.10 -12.42 8.66
CA TRP A 266 -9.08 -13.44 9.00
C TRP A 266 -9.81 -14.00 7.78
N ASN A 267 -10.13 -13.14 6.80
CA ASN A 267 -10.76 -13.56 5.56
C ASN A 267 -9.81 -14.43 4.72
N LEU A 268 -8.59 -13.96 4.47
CA LEU A 268 -7.58 -14.69 3.70
C LEU A 268 -7.22 -16.03 4.36
N ARG A 269 -7.10 -16.06 5.70
CA ARG A 269 -6.84 -17.29 6.45
C ARG A 269 -7.96 -18.29 6.34
N LYS A 270 -9.21 -17.86 6.37
CA LYS A 270 -10.39 -18.73 6.40
C LYS A 270 -10.87 -19.14 5.00
N TYR A 271 -10.83 -18.21 4.06
CA TYR A 271 -11.45 -18.38 2.76
C TYR A 271 -10.46 -18.34 1.58
N GLY A 272 -9.22 -17.87 1.80
CA GLY A 272 -8.25 -17.62 0.73
C GLY A 272 -8.49 -16.31 -0.03
N HIS A 273 -9.61 -15.63 0.22
CA HIS A 273 -10.00 -14.35 -0.39
C HIS A 273 -10.79 -13.50 0.61
N VAL A 274 -10.90 -12.19 0.33
CA VAL A 274 -11.61 -11.25 1.21
C VAL A 274 -13.08 -11.15 0.79
N GLN A 275 -13.97 -11.35 1.76
CA GLN A 275 -15.42 -11.21 1.58
C GLN A 275 -15.85 -9.80 2.01
N ARG A 276 -16.10 -8.92 1.06
CA ARG A 276 -16.63 -7.58 1.30
C ARG A 276 -18.15 -7.56 1.15
N VAL A 277 -18.79 -6.59 1.76
CA VAL A 277 -20.24 -6.42 1.64
C VAL A 277 -20.60 -5.25 0.73
N ALA A 278 -21.76 -5.38 0.08
CA ALA A 278 -22.39 -4.30 -0.67
C ALA A 278 -23.84 -4.18 -0.27
N ILE A 279 -24.33 -2.95 -0.26
CA ILE A 279 -25.73 -2.63 0.05
C ILE A 279 -26.50 -2.15 -1.20
N GLY A 280 -25.81 -1.95 -2.31
CA GLY A 280 -26.41 -1.40 -3.54
C GLY A 280 -26.67 0.10 -3.44
N ALA A 281 -25.84 0.85 -2.73
CA ALA A 281 -25.86 2.31 -2.69
C ALA A 281 -24.47 2.87 -2.96
N LYS A 282 -24.41 4.08 -3.57
CA LYS A 282 -23.20 4.88 -3.70
C LYS A 282 -23.36 6.17 -2.91
N ALA A 283 -22.24 6.65 -2.41
CA ALA A 283 -22.18 7.87 -1.63
C ALA A 283 -21.07 8.80 -2.14
N GLN A 284 -21.17 10.07 -1.83
CA GLN A 284 -20.16 11.08 -2.14
C GLN A 284 -20.03 12.10 -1.02
N ASN A 285 -18.92 12.82 -0.97
CA ASN A 285 -18.74 13.91 -0.02
C ASN A 285 -19.66 15.08 -0.35
N ILE A 286 -20.24 15.69 0.70
CA ILE A 286 -20.96 16.94 0.58
C ILE A 286 -19.92 18.08 0.50
N THR A 287 -19.92 18.79 -0.62
CA THR A 287 -19.17 20.03 -0.77
C THR A 287 -20.05 21.24 -0.48
N PRO A 288 -19.48 22.41 -0.14
CA PRO A 288 -20.28 23.62 0.06
C PRO A 288 -21.14 23.99 -1.16
N THR A 289 -20.63 23.79 -2.37
CA THR A 289 -21.37 24.02 -3.62
C THR A 289 -22.55 23.06 -3.77
N LEU A 290 -22.33 21.75 -3.49
CA LEU A 290 -23.40 20.75 -3.54
C LEU A 290 -24.49 21.07 -2.51
N ALA A 291 -24.09 21.45 -1.30
CA ALA A 291 -25.01 21.80 -0.23
C ALA A 291 -25.88 23.02 -0.60
N ALA A 292 -25.26 24.06 -1.15
CA ALA A 292 -25.98 25.25 -1.60
C ALA A 292 -26.95 24.94 -2.75
N GLY A 293 -26.49 24.15 -3.76
CA GLY A 293 -27.30 23.79 -4.93
C GLY A 293 -28.52 22.90 -4.60
N LEU A 294 -28.38 22.01 -3.62
CA LEU A 294 -29.44 21.09 -3.17
C LEU A 294 -30.22 21.60 -1.96
N GLY A 295 -29.84 22.75 -1.37
CA GLY A 295 -30.48 23.27 -0.17
C GLY A 295 -30.32 22.35 1.05
N LEU A 296 -29.17 21.71 1.20
CA LEU A 296 -28.91 20.75 2.27
C LEU A 296 -28.78 21.45 3.63
N ALA A 297 -29.17 20.75 4.70
CA ALA A 297 -29.06 21.24 6.07
C ALA A 297 -27.63 21.42 6.59
N ARG A 298 -26.62 20.83 5.89
CA ARG A 298 -25.20 20.93 6.23
C ARG A 298 -24.33 20.94 4.98
N SER A 299 -23.15 21.56 5.06
CA SER A 299 -22.18 21.69 3.97
C SER A 299 -21.01 20.70 4.05
N TRP A 300 -21.16 19.63 4.83
CA TRP A 300 -20.16 18.60 5.06
C TRP A 300 -20.80 17.25 5.34
N GLY A 301 -20.02 16.17 5.27
CA GLY A 301 -20.45 14.81 5.49
C GLY A 301 -20.63 14.03 4.18
N THR A 302 -21.42 12.98 4.23
CA THR A 302 -21.61 12.04 3.13
C THR A 302 -23.08 11.99 2.75
N ILE A 303 -23.39 12.05 1.45
CA ILE A 303 -24.74 11.97 0.89
C ILE A 303 -24.84 10.75 -0.03
N ILE A 304 -25.98 10.05 0.03
CA ILE A 304 -26.27 9.00 -0.93
C ILE A 304 -26.51 9.62 -2.31
N SER A 305 -25.64 9.26 -3.26
CA SER A 305 -25.68 9.76 -4.64
C SER A 305 -26.41 8.83 -5.60
N ASP A 306 -26.49 7.52 -5.27
CA ASP A 306 -27.16 6.51 -6.09
C ASP A 306 -27.65 5.33 -5.24
N THR A 307 -28.76 4.72 -5.65
CA THR A 307 -29.25 3.44 -5.13
C THR A 307 -29.57 2.52 -6.30
N ALA A 308 -29.05 1.29 -6.27
CA ALA A 308 -29.31 0.31 -7.32
C ALA A 308 -30.80 -0.03 -7.39
N PRO A 309 -31.48 0.10 -8.55
CA PRO A 309 -32.87 -0.25 -8.71
C PRO A 309 -33.17 -1.70 -8.27
N GLY A 310 -34.11 -1.89 -7.36
CA GLY A 310 -34.42 -3.20 -6.76
C GLY A 310 -33.32 -3.71 -5.81
N GLY A 311 -32.32 -2.89 -5.50
CA GLY A 311 -31.24 -3.22 -4.58
C GLY A 311 -31.68 -3.19 -3.10
N MET A 312 -30.84 -3.74 -2.23
CA MET A 312 -31.16 -3.89 -0.80
C MET A 312 -31.33 -2.55 -0.09
N ALA A 313 -30.51 -1.55 -0.43
CA ALA A 313 -30.61 -0.21 0.12
C ALA A 313 -31.96 0.46 -0.26
N GLU A 314 -32.33 0.37 -1.55
CA GLU A 314 -33.63 0.90 -2.03
C GLU A 314 -34.81 0.16 -1.39
N ALA A 315 -34.75 -1.18 -1.34
CA ALA A 315 -35.80 -2.01 -0.73
C ALA A 315 -35.96 -1.72 0.78
N ALA A 316 -34.87 -1.40 1.48
CA ALA A 316 -34.93 -0.98 2.88
C ALA A 316 -35.44 0.46 3.07
N GLY A 317 -35.59 1.22 1.99
CA GLY A 317 -36.10 2.59 2.01
C GLY A 317 -35.09 3.71 2.00
N LEU A 318 -33.78 3.38 1.84
CA LEU A 318 -32.70 4.37 1.62
C LEU A 318 -32.93 5.07 0.27
N ARG A 319 -32.68 6.36 0.19
CA ARG A 319 -32.91 7.16 -1.02
C ARG A 319 -31.75 8.07 -1.36
N VAL A 320 -31.65 8.41 -2.62
CA VAL A 320 -30.77 9.49 -3.09
C VAL A 320 -31.09 10.76 -2.33
N GLN A 321 -30.06 11.54 -1.98
CA GLN A 321 -30.06 12.73 -1.14
C GLN A 321 -30.22 12.47 0.38
N ASP A 322 -30.27 11.24 0.85
CA ASP A 322 -30.12 10.96 2.28
C ASP A 322 -28.69 11.30 2.72
N ILE A 323 -28.56 12.11 3.77
CA ILE A 323 -27.28 12.44 4.38
C ILE A 323 -26.98 11.38 5.44
N VAL A 324 -25.89 10.65 5.29
CA VAL A 324 -25.50 9.60 6.23
C VAL A 324 -24.97 10.23 7.51
N LEU A 325 -25.48 9.79 8.65
CA LEU A 325 -25.11 10.27 9.98
C LEU A 325 -24.23 9.26 10.71
N ALA A 326 -24.60 7.97 10.64
CA ALA A 326 -23.89 6.87 11.27
C ALA A 326 -24.13 5.56 10.53
N ILE A 327 -23.21 4.63 10.65
CA ILE A 327 -23.34 3.22 10.28
C ILE A 327 -22.94 2.40 11.52
N ASP A 328 -23.82 1.47 11.95
CA ASP A 328 -23.66 0.64 13.14
C ASP A 328 -23.21 1.46 14.37
N ASP A 329 -23.90 2.57 14.59
CA ASP A 329 -23.65 3.55 15.65
C ASP A 329 -22.29 4.30 15.54
N HIS A 330 -21.49 4.06 14.48
CA HIS A 330 -20.26 4.81 14.20
C HIS A 330 -20.58 6.06 13.39
N PRO A 331 -20.22 7.26 13.89
CA PRO A 331 -20.47 8.51 13.17
C PRO A 331 -19.75 8.56 11.82
N ILE A 332 -20.43 9.01 10.78
CA ILE A 332 -19.89 9.22 9.43
C ILE A 332 -19.68 10.71 9.22
N LEU A 333 -18.42 11.14 9.15
CA LEU A 333 -18.02 12.53 8.97
C LEU A 333 -17.67 12.84 7.52
N GLY A 334 -17.33 11.82 6.72
CA GLY A 334 -16.98 11.93 5.32
C GLY A 334 -17.06 10.60 4.59
N LEU A 335 -16.80 10.63 3.29
CA LEU A 335 -16.81 9.44 2.44
C LEU A 335 -15.79 8.36 2.90
N PRO A 336 -14.58 8.71 3.38
CA PRO A 336 -13.67 7.71 3.91
C PRO A 336 -14.25 6.91 5.08
N ASP A 337 -14.99 7.54 6.00
CA ASP A 337 -15.64 6.84 7.13
C ASP A 337 -16.73 5.89 6.62
N PHE A 338 -17.50 6.32 5.63
CA PHE A 338 -18.53 5.50 4.99
C PHE A 338 -17.94 4.28 4.33
N ASN A 339 -16.85 4.45 3.56
CA ASN A 339 -16.17 3.37 2.87
C ASN A 339 -15.52 2.38 3.86
N ALA A 340 -14.86 2.89 4.90
CA ALA A 340 -14.26 2.05 5.94
C ALA A 340 -15.32 1.25 6.71
N ALA A 341 -16.47 1.87 7.06
CA ALA A 341 -17.56 1.18 7.73
C ALA A 341 -18.15 0.05 6.90
N LEU A 342 -18.35 0.26 5.59
CA LEU A 342 -18.80 -0.80 4.68
C LEU A 342 -17.75 -1.89 4.49
N TYR A 343 -16.47 -1.49 4.39
CA TYR A 343 -15.37 -2.45 4.21
C TYR A 343 -15.29 -3.44 5.37
N LEU A 344 -15.38 -2.94 6.59
CA LEU A 344 -15.21 -3.73 7.81
C LEU A 344 -16.48 -4.42 8.31
N HIS A 345 -17.63 -4.19 7.64
CA HIS A 345 -18.90 -4.74 8.09
C HIS A 345 -18.94 -6.26 7.89
N PRO A 346 -19.33 -7.03 8.92
CA PRO A 346 -19.47 -8.49 8.81
C PRO A 346 -20.51 -8.91 7.79
N SER A 347 -20.21 -9.94 7.00
CA SER A 347 -21.10 -10.39 5.91
C SER A 347 -22.38 -11.11 6.38
N ASP A 348 -22.44 -11.51 7.64
CA ASP A 348 -23.53 -12.24 8.26
C ASP A 348 -24.45 -11.35 9.13
N GLN A 349 -24.19 -10.04 9.15
CA GLN A 349 -24.96 -9.09 9.94
C GLN A 349 -25.72 -8.10 9.07
N VAL A 350 -26.81 -7.56 9.60
CA VAL A 350 -27.60 -6.51 8.97
C VAL A 350 -26.98 -5.16 9.28
N LEU A 351 -26.71 -4.35 8.26
CA LEU A 351 -26.14 -3.02 8.41
C LEU A 351 -27.24 -2.03 8.85
N LYS A 352 -27.00 -1.34 9.97
CA LYS A 352 -27.85 -0.24 10.42
C LYS A 352 -27.29 1.07 9.90
N ILE A 353 -28.09 1.84 9.17
CA ILE A 353 -27.67 3.17 8.67
C ILE A 353 -28.64 4.24 9.19
N ASP A 354 -28.09 5.23 9.85
CA ASP A 354 -28.82 6.41 10.32
C ASP A 354 -28.58 7.56 9.34
N VAL A 355 -29.66 8.20 8.90
CA VAL A 355 -29.61 9.26 7.90
C VAL A 355 -30.46 10.48 8.31
N LEU A 356 -30.12 11.60 7.67
CA LEU A 356 -30.96 12.82 7.69
C LEU A 356 -31.60 12.99 6.31
N ARG A 357 -32.92 12.85 6.25
CA ARG A 357 -33.75 13.11 5.04
C ARG A 357 -34.48 14.41 5.22
N GLY A 358 -34.03 15.45 4.50
CA GLY A 358 -34.48 16.82 4.78
C GLY A 358 -34.12 17.23 6.20
N VAL A 359 -35.12 17.35 7.09
CA VAL A 359 -34.93 17.67 8.52
C VAL A 359 -35.19 16.48 9.45
N SER A 360 -35.64 15.35 8.91
CA SER A 360 -36.04 14.16 9.68
C SER A 360 -34.89 13.16 9.79
N ARG A 361 -34.62 12.74 11.03
CA ARG A 361 -33.70 11.60 11.25
C ARG A 361 -34.45 10.28 11.03
N MET A 362 -33.84 9.38 10.30
CA MET A 362 -34.39 8.06 10.00
C MET A 362 -33.32 7.01 10.19
N SER A 363 -33.72 5.79 10.51
CA SER A 363 -32.82 4.63 10.64
C SER A 363 -33.34 3.50 9.76
N PHE A 364 -32.45 2.86 9.04
CA PHE A 364 -32.73 1.73 8.15
C PHE A 364 -31.85 0.54 8.49
N ASN A 365 -32.44 -0.64 8.49
CA ASN A 365 -31.74 -1.90 8.60
C ASN A 365 -31.63 -2.52 7.19
N ILE A 366 -30.43 -2.57 6.66
CA ILE A 366 -30.17 -3.00 5.28
C ILE A 366 -29.51 -4.38 5.30
N PRO A 367 -30.13 -5.42 4.76
CA PRO A 367 -29.44 -6.68 4.54
C PRO A 367 -28.23 -6.45 3.64
N VAL A 368 -27.11 -7.08 3.96
CA VAL A 368 -25.91 -6.97 3.13
C VAL A 368 -25.78 -8.18 2.22
N LYS A 369 -25.12 -8.00 1.09
CA LYS A 369 -24.74 -9.07 0.19
C LYS A 369 -23.24 -9.14 0.13
N VAL A 370 -22.68 -10.34 0.23
CA VAL A 370 -21.25 -10.54 -0.03
C VAL A 370 -20.98 -10.09 -1.47
N TYR A 371 -20.11 -9.13 -1.58
CA TYR A 371 -19.59 -8.66 -2.84
C TYR A 371 -18.34 -9.49 -3.14
N HIS A 372 -18.43 -10.31 -4.17
CA HIS A 372 -17.26 -10.90 -4.77
C HIS A 372 -16.79 -9.93 -5.85
N ASP A 373 -15.61 -9.38 -5.71
CA ASP A 373 -15.00 -8.74 -6.86
C ASP A 373 -14.64 -9.87 -7.83
N LYS A 374 -15.48 -10.00 -8.84
CA LYS A 374 -15.33 -11.07 -9.84
C LYS A 374 -14.05 -10.92 -10.66
N LEU A 375 -13.45 -9.72 -10.65
CA LEU A 375 -12.15 -9.47 -11.26
C LEU A 375 -11.00 -9.97 -10.38
N ASP A 376 -11.15 -9.93 -9.06
CA ASP A 376 -10.19 -10.55 -8.12
C ASP A 376 -10.23 -12.07 -8.21
N GLU A 377 -11.43 -12.69 -8.41
CA GLU A 377 -11.55 -14.13 -8.69
C GLU A 377 -10.83 -14.54 -9.98
N LEU A 378 -10.76 -13.66 -10.99
CA LEU A 378 -9.99 -13.92 -12.22
C LEU A 378 -8.48 -13.89 -11.98
N ALA A 379 -8.01 -13.13 -11.00
CA ALA A 379 -6.60 -13.07 -10.63
C ALA A 379 -6.15 -14.29 -9.80
N ASP A 380 -7.09 -14.96 -9.16
CA ASP A 380 -6.88 -16.20 -8.39
C ASP A 380 -6.87 -17.48 -9.25
N VAL A 381 -7.00 -17.36 -10.59
CA VAL A 381 -6.91 -18.51 -11.50
C VAL A 381 -5.53 -19.14 -11.38
N PRO A 382 -5.40 -20.35 -10.83
CA PRO A 382 -4.12 -20.96 -10.52
C PRO A 382 -3.51 -21.57 -11.77
N ASP A 383 -2.48 -21.08 -12.21
CA ASP A 383 -1.32 -21.60 -12.94
C ASP A 383 -0.60 -20.43 -13.64
N LEU A 384 0.00 -19.57 -12.83
CA LEU A 384 0.74 -18.40 -13.30
C LEU A 384 1.79 -18.75 -14.37
N GLN A 385 2.32 -19.98 -14.38
CA GLN A 385 3.30 -20.40 -15.37
C GLN A 385 2.70 -20.68 -16.75
N LYS A 386 1.46 -21.21 -16.80
CA LYS A 386 0.78 -21.49 -18.08
C LYS A 386 0.08 -20.26 -18.65
N ASN A 387 -0.30 -19.33 -17.77
CA ASN A 387 -1.16 -18.22 -18.10
C ASN A 387 -0.40 -16.92 -18.39
N LEU A 388 0.91 -16.87 -18.13
CA LEU A 388 1.74 -15.71 -18.44
C LEU A 388 2.06 -15.63 -19.94
N LEU A 389 1.64 -14.55 -20.56
CA LEU A 389 2.02 -14.16 -21.91
C LEU A 389 3.05 -13.02 -21.81
N ARG A 390 4.32 -13.42 -21.80
CA ARG A 390 5.44 -12.50 -21.51
C ARG A 390 5.56 -11.38 -22.53
N GLU A 391 5.37 -11.74 -23.78
CA GLU A 391 5.50 -10.85 -24.92
C GLU A 391 4.46 -9.72 -24.92
N LEU A 392 3.33 -9.92 -24.24
CA LEU A 392 2.27 -8.92 -24.08
C LEU A 392 2.14 -8.41 -22.64
N SER A 393 2.96 -8.94 -21.73
CA SER A 393 2.99 -8.57 -20.29
C SER A 393 1.65 -8.71 -19.59
N VAL A 394 0.93 -9.79 -19.89
CA VAL A 394 -0.36 -10.09 -19.27
C VAL A 394 -0.47 -11.55 -18.88
N PHE A 395 -1.26 -11.79 -17.84
CA PHE A 395 -1.76 -13.12 -17.53
C PHE A 395 -3.12 -13.30 -18.22
N VAL A 396 -3.29 -14.44 -18.86
CA VAL A 396 -4.48 -14.72 -19.67
C VAL A 396 -5.08 -16.09 -19.35
N THR A 397 -6.38 -16.24 -19.55
CA THR A 397 -7.08 -17.52 -19.42
C THR A 397 -8.11 -17.67 -20.55
N ASP A 398 -8.52 -18.89 -20.81
CA ASP A 398 -9.61 -19.16 -21.76
C ASP A 398 -10.94 -18.62 -21.20
N LEU A 399 -11.78 -18.05 -22.05
CA LEU A 399 -13.12 -17.61 -21.69
C LEU A 399 -14.04 -18.82 -21.57
N ASP A 400 -14.18 -19.37 -20.38
CA ASP A 400 -15.16 -20.38 -20.05
C ASP A 400 -16.45 -19.80 -19.42
N GLY A 401 -17.38 -20.66 -19.03
CA GLY A 401 -18.63 -20.24 -18.43
C GLY A 401 -18.46 -19.55 -17.06
N SER A 402 -17.46 -19.95 -16.28
CA SER A 402 -17.17 -19.38 -14.94
C SER A 402 -16.54 -18.00 -15.08
N VAL A 403 -15.48 -17.90 -15.89
CA VAL A 403 -14.78 -16.65 -16.19
C VAL A 403 -15.73 -15.63 -16.82
N ARG A 404 -16.60 -16.05 -17.74
CA ARG A 404 -17.59 -15.15 -18.34
C ARG A 404 -18.61 -14.62 -17.33
N SER A 405 -19.01 -15.43 -16.36
CA SER A 405 -19.93 -14.99 -15.29
C SER A 405 -19.32 -13.89 -14.42
N ALA A 406 -17.98 -13.82 -14.36
CA ALA A 406 -17.23 -12.80 -13.65
C ALA A 406 -17.15 -11.48 -14.44
N LEU A 407 -17.32 -11.51 -15.77
CA LEU A 407 -17.20 -10.34 -16.63
C LEU A 407 -18.58 -9.72 -16.90
N ALA A 408 -18.93 -8.68 -16.15
CA ALA A 408 -20.23 -7.99 -16.28
C ALA A 408 -20.45 -7.45 -17.72
N GLY A 409 -21.52 -7.92 -18.38
CA GLY A 409 -21.90 -7.44 -19.71
C GLY A 409 -21.06 -7.99 -20.86
N ALA A 410 -20.26 -9.04 -20.66
CA ALA A 410 -19.52 -9.70 -21.72
C ALA A 410 -20.45 -10.26 -22.82
N ARG A 411 -20.21 -9.88 -24.06
CA ARG A 411 -20.97 -10.31 -25.24
C ARG A 411 -20.36 -11.52 -25.93
N SER A 412 -19.03 -11.67 -25.79
CA SER A 412 -18.27 -12.74 -26.44
C SER A 412 -18.60 -14.09 -25.81
N GLN A 413 -18.69 -15.12 -26.65
CA GLN A 413 -18.92 -16.50 -26.23
C GLN A 413 -17.62 -17.32 -26.14
N SER A 414 -16.56 -16.83 -26.80
CA SER A 414 -15.21 -17.41 -26.82
C SER A 414 -14.19 -16.28 -26.91
N GLY A 415 -12.96 -16.56 -26.54
CA GLY A 415 -11.86 -15.62 -26.53
C GLY A 415 -10.91 -15.89 -25.37
N ILE A 416 -9.98 -14.98 -25.15
CA ILE A 416 -8.96 -15.07 -24.15
C ILE A 416 -9.08 -13.88 -23.22
N VAL A 417 -9.24 -14.13 -21.93
CA VAL A 417 -9.44 -13.09 -20.93
C VAL A 417 -8.09 -12.67 -20.33
N VAL A 418 -7.85 -11.37 -20.27
CA VAL A 418 -6.75 -10.80 -19.51
C VAL A 418 -7.15 -10.79 -18.04
N VAL A 419 -6.49 -11.60 -17.22
CA VAL A 419 -6.81 -11.75 -15.79
C VAL A 419 -5.94 -10.86 -14.90
N ALA A 420 -4.72 -10.53 -15.35
CA ALA A 420 -3.84 -9.60 -14.66
C ALA A 420 -2.81 -9.00 -15.63
N GLN A 421 -2.19 -7.89 -15.24
CA GLN A 421 -1.00 -7.35 -15.90
C GLN A 421 0.24 -7.87 -15.18
N ALA A 422 1.31 -8.18 -15.93
CA ALA A 422 2.60 -8.50 -15.31
C ALA A 422 3.25 -7.19 -14.83
N ALA A 423 3.74 -7.17 -13.60
CA ALA A 423 4.21 -5.95 -12.94
C ALA A 423 5.48 -5.34 -13.54
N GLU A 424 6.22 -6.11 -14.33
CA GLU A 424 7.50 -5.68 -14.93
C GLU A 424 7.59 -6.14 -16.38
N SER A 425 7.38 -5.21 -17.26
CA SER A 425 7.79 -5.40 -18.64
C SER A 425 8.27 -4.09 -19.24
N ARG A 426 9.43 -4.14 -19.82
CA ARG A 426 9.81 -3.27 -20.94
C ARG A 426 9.02 -3.63 -22.20
N SER A 427 7.88 -4.23 -22.04
CA SER A 427 7.06 -4.61 -23.15
C SER A 427 6.26 -3.40 -23.59
N VAL A 428 6.04 -3.39 -24.84
CA VAL A 428 5.08 -2.57 -25.57
C VAL A 428 3.89 -2.22 -24.70
N ASP A 429 3.56 -0.96 -24.58
CA ASP A 429 2.26 -0.56 -24.02
C ASP A 429 1.17 -1.09 -24.97
N THR A 430 0.74 -2.31 -24.73
CA THR A 430 -0.30 -2.98 -25.52
C THR A 430 -1.67 -2.35 -25.32
N GLY A 431 -1.84 -1.51 -24.30
CA GLY A 431 -3.13 -0.95 -23.90
C GLY A 431 -4.12 -2.00 -23.36
N LEU A 432 -3.70 -3.26 -23.17
CA LEU A 432 -4.51 -4.31 -22.56
C LEU A 432 -4.76 -4.00 -21.07
N LYS A 433 -5.97 -4.33 -20.60
CA LYS A 433 -6.37 -4.14 -19.19
C LYS A 433 -7.02 -5.41 -18.66
N THR A 434 -6.93 -5.63 -17.35
CA THR A 434 -7.66 -6.71 -16.67
C THR A 434 -9.15 -6.65 -16.98
N GLY A 435 -9.72 -7.80 -17.35
CA GLY A 435 -11.11 -7.92 -17.80
C GLY A 435 -11.32 -7.73 -19.31
N ASP A 436 -10.28 -7.45 -20.10
CA ASP A 436 -10.38 -7.46 -21.56
C ASP A 436 -10.53 -8.90 -22.07
N ILE A 437 -11.36 -9.09 -23.09
CA ILE A 437 -11.47 -10.35 -23.82
C ILE A 437 -10.81 -10.16 -25.19
N ILE A 438 -9.68 -10.81 -25.42
CA ILE A 438 -8.99 -10.82 -26.70
C ILE A 438 -9.72 -11.79 -27.61
N ARG A 439 -10.28 -11.30 -28.70
CA ARG A 439 -11.08 -12.08 -29.66
C ARG A 439 -10.31 -12.48 -30.91
N GLU A 440 -9.49 -11.57 -31.40
CA GLU A 440 -8.72 -11.74 -32.62
C GLU A 440 -7.35 -11.11 -32.48
N ILE A 441 -6.36 -11.70 -33.14
CA ILE A 441 -5.05 -11.11 -33.40
C ILE A 441 -4.84 -11.09 -34.92
N ASP A 442 -4.55 -9.94 -35.49
CA ASP A 442 -4.30 -9.74 -36.94
C ASP A 442 -5.34 -10.43 -37.82
N ARG A 443 -6.64 -10.27 -37.48
CA ARG A 443 -7.81 -10.91 -38.12
C ARG A 443 -7.90 -12.42 -37.90
N THR A 444 -7.04 -13.02 -37.11
CA THR A 444 -7.13 -14.44 -36.76
C THR A 444 -7.98 -14.61 -35.51
N PRO A 445 -9.15 -15.24 -35.57
CA PRO A 445 -9.98 -15.48 -34.38
C PRO A 445 -9.28 -16.38 -33.38
N LEU A 446 -9.43 -16.04 -32.10
CA LEU A 446 -8.81 -16.74 -30.97
C LEU A 446 -9.85 -17.45 -30.13
N GLN A 447 -9.56 -18.70 -29.77
CA GLN A 447 -10.42 -19.52 -28.92
C GLN A 447 -9.69 -19.99 -27.66
N THR A 448 -8.36 -20.16 -27.72
CA THR A 448 -7.58 -20.70 -26.62
C THR A 448 -6.28 -19.90 -26.40
N VAL A 449 -5.82 -19.88 -25.13
CA VAL A 449 -4.53 -19.30 -24.74
C VAL A 449 -3.39 -19.91 -25.56
N THR A 450 -3.43 -21.22 -25.81
CA THR A 450 -2.39 -21.91 -26.59
C THR A 450 -2.27 -21.37 -28.03
N GLN A 451 -3.40 -21.00 -28.66
CA GLN A 451 -3.37 -20.38 -29.98
C GLN A 451 -2.70 -19.01 -29.95
N LEU A 452 -3.08 -18.16 -28.99
CA LEU A 452 -2.47 -16.84 -28.81
C LEU A 452 -0.97 -16.95 -28.54
N GLN A 453 -0.55 -17.83 -27.64
CA GLN A 453 0.86 -18.08 -27.34
C GLN A 453 1.66 -18.51 -28.58
N ALA A 454 1.10 -19.38 -29.42
CA ALA A 454 1.77 -19.82 -30.64
C ALA A 454 1.96 -18.69 -31.64
N ILE A 455 0.96 -17.81 -31.79
CA ILE A 455 1.03 -16.66 -32.70
C ILE A 455 2.03 -15.65 -32.18
N VAL A 456 1.93 -15.25 -30.91
CA VAL A 456 2.77 -14.20 -30.32
C VAL A 456 4.26 -14.61 -30.30
N ARG A 457 4.57 -15.88 -30.03
CA ARG A 457 5.96 -16.40 -30.10
C ARG A 457 6.55 -16.43 -31.51
N ALA A 458 5.73 -16.37 -32.54
CA ALA A 458 6.20 -16.36 -33.93
C ALA A 458 6.49 -14.92 -34.44
N LEU A 459 6.04 -13.89 -33.71
CA LEU A 459 6.26 -12.49 -34.04
C LEU A 459 7.72 -12.08 -33.79
N LYS A 460 8.18 -11.11 -34.54
CA LYS A 460 9.52 -10.54 -34.44
C LYS A 460 9.44 -9.11 -33.95
N PRO A 461 10.53 -8.61 -33.34
CA PRO A 461 10.64 -7.20 -33.02
C PRO A 461 10.33 -6.32 -34.25
N GLY A 462 9.48 -5.32 -34.05
CA GLY A 462 9.01 -4.42 -35.10
C GLY A 462 7.79 -4.92 -35.90
N ASP A 463 7.30 -6.14 -35.67
CA ASP A 463 6.06 -6.60 -36.30
C ASP A 463 4.86 -5.85 -35.75
N PRO A 464 3.99 -5.28 -36.62
CA PRO A 464 2.76 -4.64 -36.17
C PRO A 464 1.75 -5.70 -35.73
N VAL A 465 1.12 -5.47 -34.57
CA VAL A 465 0.10 -6.34 -33.98
C VAL A 465 -1.19 -5.58 -33.78
N VAL A 466 -2.30 -6.14 -34.19
CA VAL A 466 -3.63 -5.59 -33.96
C VAL A 466 -4.49 -6.60 -33.22
N LEU A 467 -4.88 -6.26 -32.00
CA LEU A 467 -5.81 -7.05 -31.21
C LEU A 467 -7.23 -6.48 -31.31
N GLN A 468 -8.22 -7.32 -31.57
CA GLN A 468 -9.61 -6.97 -31.33
C GLN A 468 -9.98 -7.45 -29.91
N VAL A 469 -10.31 -6.49 -29.06
CA VAL A 469 -10.67 -6.78 -27.67
C VAL A 469 -12.09 -6.32 -27.36
N GLU A 470 -12.75 -7.06 -26.47
CA GLU A 470 -13.98 -6.61 -25.85
C GLU A 470 -13.66 -6.10 -24.43
N ARG A 471 -13.99 -4.84 -24.15
CA ARG A 471 -13.82 -4.17 -22.86
C ARG A 471 -15.17 -3.66 -22.36
N LYS A 472 -15.65 -4.16 -21.22
CA LYS A 472 -16.93 -3.77 -20.63
C LYS A 472 -18.09 -3.84 -21.66
N GLY A 473 -18.14 -4.92 -22.43
CA GLY A 473 -19.17 -5.16 -23.45
C GLY A 473 -19.04 -4.34 -24.75
N LYS A 474 -17.94 -3.59 -24.95
CA LYS A 474 -17.67 -2.82 -26.17
C LYS A 474 -16.47 -3.36 -26.90
N LEU A 475 -16.56 -3.49 -28.22
CA LEU A 475 -15.43 -3.90 -29.07
C LEU A 475 -14.56 -2.69 -29.41
N GLN A 476 -13.24 -2.91 -29.36
CA GLN A 476 -12.24 -1.92 -29.79
C GLN A 476 -11.01 -2.62 -30.35
N TYR A 477 -10.19 -1.89 -31.08
CA TYR A 477 -8.89 -2.37 -31.54
C TYR A 477 -7.78 -1.74 -30.72
N LEU A 478 -6.80 -2.56 -30.35
CA LEU A 478 -5.52 -2.13 -29.81
C LEU A 478 -4.46 -2.47 -30.85
N ALA A 479 -3.59 -1.51 -31.16
CA ALA A 479 -2.53 -1.69 -32.15
C ALA A 479 -1.20 -1.22 -31.54
N PHE A 480 -0.16 -2.04 -31.73
CA PHE A 480 1.19 -1.77 -31.23
C PHE A 480 2.21 -2.51 -32.10
N GLU A 481 3.48 -2.23 -31.91
CA GLU A 481 4.60 -2.97 -32.52
C GLU A 481 5.27 -3.83 -31.47
N MET A 482 5.70 -5.03 -31.82
CA MET A 482 6.45 -5.91 -30.89
C MET A 482 7.84 -5.34 -30.65
N ASP A 483 8.31 -5.41 -29.39
CA ASP A 483 9.67 -5.02 -29.00
C ASP A 483 10.71 -6.07 -29.38
#